data_80e7ecea9953236ebe24cfe38bf30f3e
#
_entry.id   80e7ecea9953236ebe24cfe38bf30f3e
#
_cell.length_a   1.000
_cell.length_b   1.000
_cell.length_c   1.000
_cell.angle_alpha   90.00
_cell.angle_beta   90.00
_cell.angle_gamma   90.00
#
_symmetry.space_group_name_H-M   'P 1'
#
loop_
_entity.id
_entity.type
_entity.pdbx_description
1 polymer ?
#
loop_
_entity_poly.entity_id
_entity_poly.type
_entity_poly.pdbx_seq_one_letter_code
_entity_poly.pdbx_strand_id
1 'polypeptide(L)'
;MHPNEENLNKSDNMKLVISSSELLKGIMTVAKAIPSKSALPILENFLFVLKGNTLEITASDSELTMKTSIEVENAEEEGQIAIPAKHLMDLLKELPDQPLSIKTINDTSFEFSWASGASTLPYFPAGDYPPFTDMEESAVTLEFPAQSLIEGISSTIYATADDEIRPTMNGIYFDIDTESTTLVASDAHKLVCYTTKDVKASEKASFILHKKPAAILRSIIGKNAENVDIAFDSKNAMFRFDNTVVVCRLVIGKYPRYRDVIPQNNSNIMKIDRQQLLNSVRRVSVCANKGSNHIKFNLSPNSLEITAQDLGFSLAAYEKVPCEYEGDDLSIGFKSTFLVEILGNIDCTEIVLKFADGTRPAVIVPSEEEEESEKICGILMPSIA
;
A
#
# COMPACT_ATOMS: atom_id res chain seq x y z
N MET A 1 20.13 -32.15 -18.99
CA MET A 1 20.78 -31.10 -19.78
C MET A 1 20.48 -29.80 -19.08
N HIS A 2 21.45 -29.21 -18.38
CA HIS A 2 21.28 -27.92 -17.70
C HIS A 2 21.19 -26.82 -18.76
N PRO A 3 20.25 -25.87 -18.65
CA PRO A 3 20.27 -24.68 -19.47
C PRO A 3 21.29 -23.69 -18.89
N ASN A 4 22.21 -23.34 -19.72
CA ASN A 4 23.10 -22.18 -19.79
C ASN A 4 23.19 -21.28 -18.57
N GLU A 5 24.26 -21.46 -17.81
CA GLU A 5 24.99 -20.38 -17.17
C GLU A 5 25.52 -19.44 -18.26
N GLU A 6 24.74 -18.48 -18.69
CA GLU A 6 25.26 -17.25 -19.25
C GLU A 6 25.86 -16.43 -18.11
N ASN A 7 26.98 -16.89 -17.57
CA ASN A 7 27.98 -16.04 -16.94
C ASN A 7 28.58 -15.14 -18.02
N LEU A 8 27.81 -14.16 -18.43
CA LEU A 8 28.35 -13.00 -19.06
C LEU A 8 29.34 -12.35 -18.07
N ASN A 9 30.60 -12.33 -18.39
CA ASN A 9 31.59 -11.38 -17.88
C ASN A 9 31.04 -9.97 -18.22
N LYS A 10 30.11 -9.49 -17.44
CA LYS A 10 29.55 -8.15 -17.60
C LYS A 10 30.61 -7.19 -17.14
N SER A 11 31.11 -6.39 -18.06
CA SER A 11 32.06 -5.33 -17.79
C SER A 11 31.48 -4.36 -16.77
N ASP A 12 32.27 -3.93 -15.80
CA ASP A 12 31.93 -2.80 -14.92
C ASP A 12 32.08 -1.45 -15.63
N ASN A 13 32.50 -1.47 -16.89
CA ASN A 13 32.60 -0.27 -17.74
C ASN A 13 31.21 0.13 -18.24
N MET A 14 30.86 1.38 -17.98
CA MET A 14 29.58 1.96 -18.40
C MET A 14 29.82 3.38 -18.91
N LYS A 15 29.23 3.72 -20.07
CA LYS A 15 29.22 5.10 -20.57
C LYS A 15 27.89 5.42 -21.24
N LEU A 16 27.17 6.40 -20.69
CA LEU A 16 25.88 6.82 -21.21
C LEU A 16 25.62 8.32 -21.03
N VAL A 17 24.63 8.83 -21.77
CA VAL A 17 24.04 10.16 -21.58
C VAL A 17 22.55 10.02 -21.34
N ILE A 18 22.04 10.71 -20.32
CA ILE A 18 20.66 10.64 -19.88
C ILE A 18 20.17 12.00 -19.38
N SER A 19 18.87 12.30 -19.50
CA SER A 19 18.26 13.48 -18.86
C SER A 19 18.30 13.37 -17.33
N SER A 20 18.68 14.46 -16.64
CA SER A 20 18.71 14.53 -15.19
C SER A 20 17.33 14.34 -14.57
N SER A 21 16.29 14.89 -15.20
CA SER A 21 14.91 14.76 -14.73
C SER A 21 14.37 13.35 -14.86
N GLU A 22 14.63 12.66 -15.98
CA GLU A 22 14.21 11.26 -16.18
C GLU A 22 14.97 10.32 -15.23
N LEU A 23 16.27 10.53 -15.05
CA LEU A 23 17.06 9.75 -14.09
C LEU A 23 16.56 9.95 -12.66
N LEU A 24 16.31 11.20 -12.24
CA LEU A 24 15.78 11.50 -10.90
C LEU A 24 14.42 10.87 -10.68
N LYS A 25 13.51 10.94 -11.66
CA LYS A 25 12.18 10.31 -11.61
C LYS A 25 12.28 8.81 -11.41
N GLY A 26 13.10 8.12 -12.22
CA GLY A 26 13.31 6.68 -12.09
C GLY A 26 13.90 6.29 -10.74
N ILE A 27 14.94 6.99 -10.29
CA ILE A 27 15.58 6.75 -8.98
C ILE A 27 14.58 6.97 -7.84
N MET A 28 13.81 8.06 -7.86
CA MET A 28 12.82 8.34 -6.80
C MET A 28 11.72 7.29 -6.73
N THR A 29 11.40 6.64 -7.84
CA THR A 29 10.46 5.52 -7.86
C THR A 29 11.00 4.33 -7.08
N VAL A 30 12.20 3.85 -7.43
CA VAL A 30 12.79 2.64 -6.81
C VAL A 30 13.42 2.90 -5.44
N ALA A 31 13.77 4.13 -5.11
CA ALA A 31 14.37 4.51 -3.81
C ALA A 31 13.52 4.11 -2.59
N LYS A 32 12.23 3.88 -2.79
CA LYS A 32 11.32 3.40 -1.73
C LYS A 32 11.66 1.98 -1.24
N ALA A 33 12.43 1.22 -2.01
CA ALA A 33 12.95 -0.09 -1.62
C ALA A 33 14.32 0.00 -0.92
N ILE A 34 15.03 1.15 -0.95
CA ILE A 34 16.31 1.29 -0.26
C ILE A 34 16.10 1.27 1.26
N PRO A 35 16.71 0.35 2.00
CA PRO A 35 16.62 0.33 3.45
C PRO A 35 17.45 1.45 4.07
N SER A 36 16.99 1.98 5.21
CA SER A 36 17.77 2.99 5.97
C SER A 36 19.08 2.44 6.56
N LYS A 37 19.10 1.15 6.87
CA LYS A 37 20.25 0.32 7.23
C LYS A 37 19.97 -1.11 6.80
N SER A 38 21.01 -1.79 6.31
CA SER A 38 20.91 -3.19 5.90
C SER A 38 22.02 -4.03 6.53
N ALA A 39 21.72 -5.30 6.79
CA ALA A 39 22.75 -6.29 7.13
C ALA A 39 23.64 -6.60 5.91
N LEU A 40 23.16 -6.33 4.71
CA LEU A 40 23.89 -6.42 3.44
C LEU A 40 24.14 -5.00 2.91
N PRO A 41 25.33 -4.40 3.10
CA PRO A 41 25.61 -3.02 2.73
C PRO A 41 25.39 -2.71 1.23
N ILE A 42 25.49 -3.74 0.36
CA ILE A 42 25.24 -3.57 -1.08
C ILE A 42 23.81 -3.10 -1.37
N LEU A 43 22.82 -3.41 -0.52
CA LEU A 43 21.43 -2.99 -0.67
C LEU A 43 21.18 -1.50 -0.35
N GLU A 44 22.18 -0.80 0.17
CA GLU A 44 22.15 0.67 0.33
C GLU A 44 22.48 1.39 -0.99
N ASN A 45 22.68 0.62 -2.09
CA ASN A 45 23.02 1.09 -3.42
C ASN A 45 21.90 0.80 -4.42
N PHE A 46 21.85 1.60 -5.47
CA PHE A 46 21.11 1.25 -6.68
C PHE A 46 21.98 0.38 -7.59
N LEU A 47 21.42 -0.70 -8.10
CA LEU A 47 22.03 -1.45 -9.19
C LEU A 47 21.62 -0.80 -10.52
N PHE A 48 22.61 -0.33 -11.28
CA PHE A 48 22.46 0.17 -12.64
C PHE A 48 22.91 -0.91 -13.61
N VAL A 49 22.09 -1.21 -14.61
CA VAL A 49 22.41 -2.15 -15.70
C VAL A 49 22.07 -1.47 -17.02
N LEU A 50 23.08 -1.19 -17.84
CA LEU A 50 22.90 -0.62 -19.17
C LEU A 50 22.98 -1.71 -20.22
N LYS A 51 21.93 -1.85 -21.02
CA LYS A 51 21.86 -2.75 -22.18
C LYS A 51 21.22 -2.04 -23.36
N GLY A 52 21.94 -1.98 -24.48
CA GLY A 52 21.52 -1.14 -25.61
C GLY A 52 21.26 0.28 -25.11
N ASN A 53 20.15 0.87 -25.49
CA ASN A 53 19.74 2.21 -25.04
C ASN A 53 18.83 2.21 -23.82
N THR A 54 18.78 1.12 -23.03
CA THR A 54 17.92 1.03 -21.86
C THR A 54 18.77 0.91 -20.60
N LEU A 55 18.58 1.83 -19.67
CA LEU A 55 19.14 1.78 -18.32
C LEU A 55 18.10 1.17 -17.36
N GLU A 56 18.37 -0.01 -16.84
CA GLU A 56 17.61 -0.61 -15.74
C GLU A 56 18.19 -0.16 -14.39
N ILE A 57 17.35 0.34 -13.50
CA ILE A 57 17.71 0.73 -12.13
C ILE A 57 16.95 -0.14 -11.16
N THR A 58 17.67 -0.86 -10.29
CA THR A 58 17.09 -1.75 -9.29
C THR A 58 17.45 -1.28 -7.89
N ALA A 59 16.51 -1.40 -6.97
CA ALA A 59 16.67 -1.22 -5.53
C ALA A 59 15.99 -2.37 -4.78
N SER A 60 16.57 -2.81 -3.65
CA SER A 60 16.03 -3.94 -2.88
C SER A 60 16.32 -3.80 -1.37
N ASP A 61 15.42 -4.34 -0.54
CA ASP A 61 15.64 -4.53 0.90
C ASP A 61 15.63 -6.03 1.29
N SER A 62 15.75 -6.94 0.32
CA SER A 62 15.65 -8.40 0.42
C SER A 62 14.21 -8.97 0.50
N GLU A 63 13.24 -8.20 0.95
CA GLU A 63 11.82 -8.58 0.99
C GLU A 63 11.03 -7.94 -0.15
N LEU A 64 11.50 -6.81 -0.62
CA LEU A 64 10.94 -6.00 -1.69
C LEU A 64 12.04 -5.59 -2.66
N THR A 65 11.87 -5.91 -3.93
CA THR A 65 12.74 -5.45 -5.01
C THR A 65 11.95 -4.64 -6.01
N MET A 66 12.45 -3.49 -6.36
CA MET A 66 11.85 -2.59 -7.35
C MET A 66 12.83 -2.35 -8.49
N LYS A 67 12.34 -2.42 -9.71
CA LYS A 67 13.10 -2.14 -10.92
C LYS A 67 12.33 -1.18 -11.82
N THR A 68 13.02 -0.22 -12.40
CA THR A 68 12.48 0.65 -13.45
C THR A 68 13.44 0.71 -14.63
N SER A 69 12.93 0.93 -15.83
CA SER A 69 13.69 1.04 -17.04
C SER A 69 13.53 2.44 -17.63
N ILE A 70 14.64 3.03 -18.08
CA ILE A 70 14.69 4.38 -18.66
C ILE A 70 15.43 4.30 -19.98
N GLU A 71 14.87 4.89 -21.05
CA GLU A 71 15.59 5.07 -22.31
C GLU A 71 16.65 6.16 -22.15
N VAL A 72 17.89 5.85 -22.57
CA VAL A 72 19.00 6.80 -22.52
C VAL A 72 19.19 7.46 -23.88
N GLU A 73 19.67 8.71 -23.88
CA GLU A 73 19.92 9.46 -25.13
C GLU A 73 21.04 8.86 -25.94
N ASN A 74 22.07 8.35 -25.28
CA ASN A 74 23.21 7.70 -25.90
C ASN A 74 23.83 6.66 -24.98
N ALA A 75 24.11 5.47 -25.48
CA ALA A 75 24.81 4.39 -24.80
C ALA A 75 26.05 4.03 -25.61
N GLU A 76 27.23 4.23 -25.03
CA GLU A 76 28.51 3.93 -25.71
C GLU A 76 29.13 2.63 -25.17
N GLU A 77 29.01 2.34 -23.88
CA GLU A 77 29.56 1.14 -23.25
C GLU A 77 28.52 0.53 -22.31
N GLU A 78 28.11 -0.70 -22.61
CA GLU A 78 27.22 -1.48 -21.78
C GLU A 78 27.92 -2.03 -20.52
N GLY A 79 27.26 -1.96 -19.36
CA GLY A 79 27.86 -2.45 -18.13
C GLY A 79 26.89 -2.46 -16.98
N GLN A 80 27.39 -2.83 -15.80
CA GLN A 80 26.59 -2.87 -14.59
C GLN A 80 27.42 -2.44 -13.37
N ILE A 81 26.87 -1.53 -12.56
CA ILE A 81 27.52 -1.00 -11.37
C ILE A 81 26.51 -0.78 -10.24
N ALA A 82 26.94 -0.89 -8.99
CA ALA A 82 26.11 -0.56 -7.82
C ALA A 82 26.55 0.79 -7.23
N ILE A 83 25.64 1.77 -7.22
CA ILE A 83 25.92 3.17 -6.88
C ILE A 83 25.28 3.52 -5.54
N PRO A 84 26.02 4.16 -4.59
CA PRO A 84 25.47 4.59 -3.31
C PRO A 84 24.25 5.50 -3.46
N ALA A 85 23.10 5.03 -2.99
CA ALA A 85 21.82 5.67 -3.27
C ALA A 85 21.73 7.08 -2.72
N LYS A 86 22.18 7.29 -1.49
CA LYS A 86 22.08 8.58 -0.81
C LYS A 86 22.84 9.68 -1.56
N HIS A 87 24.12 9.44 -1.89
CA HIS A 87 24.93 10.45 -2.55
C HIS A 87 24.41 10.81 -3.95
N LEU A 88 23.97 9.80 -4.71
CA LEU A 88 23.39 10.04 -6.04
C LEU A 88 22.08 10.83 -5.96
N MET A 89 21.18 10.48 -5.04
CA MET A 89 19.93 11.22 -4.87
C MET A 89 20.15 12.66 -4.40
N ASP A 90 21.09 12.88 -3.47
CA ASP A 90 21.37 14.21 -2.95
C ASP A 90 21.94 15.11 -4.07
N LEU A 91 22.84 14.56 -4.91
CA LEU A 91 23.41 15.28 -6.05
C LEU A 91 22.34 15.61 -7.11
N LEU A 92 21.54 14.63 -7.51
CA LEU A 92 20.52 14.82 -8.56
C LEU A 92 19.45 15.84 -8.20
N LYS A 93 19.09 15.97 -6.92
CA LYS A 93 18.09 16.96 -6.45
C LYS A 93 18.54 18.39 -6.59
N GLU A 94 19.86 18.63 -6.59
CA GLU A 94 20.45 19.96 -6.71
C GLU A 94 20.69 20.38 -8.18
N LEU A 95 20.52 19.45 -9.14
CA LEU A 95 20.76 19.73 -10.55
C LEU A 95 19.49 20.20 -11.25
N PRO A 96 19.57 21.27 -12.07
CA PRO A 96 18.48 21.61 -12.98
C PRO A 96 18.35 20.55 -14.08
N ASP A 97 17.24 20.59 -14.81
CA ASP A 97 17.01 19.69 -15.93
C ASP A 97 18.04 19.94 -17.05
N GLN A 98 18.85 18.92 -17.35
CA GLN A 98 19.93 18.96 -18.35
C GLN A 98 20.41 17.54 -18.67
N PRO A 99 21.10 17.35 -19.81
CA PRO A 99 21.83 16.10 -20.08
C PRO A 99 22.92 15.84 -19.06
N LEU A 100 23.04 14.60 -18.63
CA LEU A 100 24.07 14.09 -17.72
C LEU A 100 24.84 13.00 -18.41
N SER A 101 26.17 13.01 -18.29
CA SER A 101 27.02 11.90 -18.69
C SER A 101 27.45 11.10 -17.46
N ILE A 102 27.29 9.80 -17.53
CA ILE A 102 27.79 8.84 -16.55
C ILE A 102 28.87 8.00 -17.24
N LYS A 103 30.06 7.96 -16.66
CA LYS A 103 31.19 7.22 -17.21
C LYS A 103 32.02 6.59 -16.09
N THR A 104 32.26 5.29 -16.15
CA THR A 104 33.25 4.63 -15.29
C THR A 104 34.66 5.07 -15.66
N ILE A 105 35.46 5.41 -14.66
CA ILE A 105 36.85 5.89 -14.86
C ILE A 105 37.89 4.90 -14.36
N ASN A 106 37.55 4.06 -13.42
CA ASN A 106 38.36 2.93 -12.94
C ASN A 106 37.45 1.92 -12.23
N ASP A 107 38.00 0.86 -11.65
CA ASP A 107 37.29 -0.26 -11.05
C ASP A 107 36.48 0.08 -9.76
N THR A 108 36.54 1.33 -9.27
CA THR A 108 35.92 1.73 -8.01
C THR A 108 35.21 3.07 -8.07
N SER A 109 35.30 3.81 -9.19
CA SER A 109 34.74 5.14 -9.31
C SER A 109 34.23 5.46 -10.73
N PHE A 110 33.17 6.27 -10.77
CA PHE A 110 32.63 6.81 -12.00
C PHE A 110 32.54 8.33 -11.94
N GLU A 111 32.62 8.97 -13.09
CA GLU A 111 32.36 10.39 -13.26
C GLU A 111 30.90 10.61 -13.62
N PHE A 112 30.33 11.58 -12.95
CA PHE A 112 28.98 12.08 -13.19
C PHE A 112 29.13 13.54 -13.61
N SER A 113 28.93 13.84 -14.87
CA SER A 113 29.21 15.18 -15.40
C SER A 113 27.98 15.83 -16.05
N TRP A 114 27.93 17.16 -15.96
CA TRP A 114 26.89 18.02 -16.48
C TRP A 114 27.50 19.26 -17.14
N ALA A 115 26.69 20.14 -17.73
CA ALA A 115 27.14 21.26 -18.55
C ALA A 115 28.22 22.15 -17.89
N SER A 116 28.19 22.36 -16.57
CA SER A 116 29.07 23.29 -15.85
C SER A 116 29.99 22.62 -14.82
N GLY A 117 30.00 21.30 -14.73
CA GLY A 117 30.79 20.62 -13.69
C GLY A 117 30.75 19.12 -13.78
N ALA A 118 31.49 18.49 -12.90
CA ALA A 118 31.51 17.05 -12.71
C ALA A 118 31.71 16.66 -11.25
N SER A 119 31.31 15.46 -10.91
CA SER A 119 31.53 14.83 -9.61
C SER A 119 32.03 13.41 -9.81
N THR A 120 32.99 12.99 -9.00
CA THR A 120 33.42 11.59 -8.97
C THR A 120 32.77 10.92 -7.77
N LEU A 121 32.07 9.83 -8.03
CA LEU A 121 31.38 9.03 -7.02
C LEU A 121 31.94 7.60 -7.01
N PRO A 122 31.97 6.94 -5.84
CA PRO A 122 32.34 5.53 -5.77
C PRO A 122 31.22 4.66 -6.34
N TYR A 123 31.56 3.48 -6.83
CA TYR A 123 30.64 2.39 -7.10
C TYR A 123 31.20 1.07 -6.57
N PHE A 124 30.34 0.07 -6.49
CA PHE A 124 30.66 -1.29 -6.09
C PHE A 124 30.36 -2.26 -7.23
N PRO A 125 31.08 -3.42 -7.29
CA PRO A 125 30.79 -4.43 -8.28
C PRO A 125 29.36 -4.92 -8.21
N ALA A 126 28.70 -5.01 -9.34
CA ALA A 126 27.30 -5.43 -9.42
C ALA A 126 27.09 -6.92 -9.08
N GLY A 127 28.14 -7.73 -9.16
CA GLY A 127 28.07 -9.17 -8.85
C GLY A 127 27.69 -9.50 -7.41
N ASP A 128 27.87 -8.56 -6.49
CA ASP A 128 27.48 -8.71 -5.08
C ASP A 128 25.99 -8.37 -4.83
N TYR A 129 25.31 -7.82 -5.84
CA TYR A 129 23.89 -7.47 -5.72
C TYR A 129 23.02 -8.73 -5.86
N PRO A 130 22.04 -8.94 -4.97
CA PRO A 130 21.15 -10.11 -5.05
C PRO A 130 20.45 -10.18 -6.41
N PRO A 131 20.31 -11.37 -6.99
CA PRO A 131 19.61 -11.53 -8.26
C PRO A 131 18.15 -11.13 -8.12
N PHE A 132 17.57 -10.62 -9.20
CA PHE A 132 16.15 -10.37 -9.29
C PHE A 132 15.39 -11.69 -9.20
N THR A 133 14.35 -11.75 -8.36
CA THR A 133 13.55 -12.96 -8.19
C THR A 133 12.54 -13.07 -9.33
N ASP A 134 12.65 -14.10 -10.14
CA ASP A 134 11.63 -14.44 -11.13
C ASP A 134 10.49 -15.23 -10.48
N MET A 135 9.31 -15.16 -11.10
CA MET A 135 8.13 -15.91 -10.65
C MET A 135 8.23 -17.37 -11.10
N GLU A 136 7.63 -18.28 -10.30
CA GLU A 136 7.50 -19.69 -10.69
C GLU A 136 6.65 -19.82 -11.97
N GLU A 137 6.91 -20.86 -12.81
CA GLU A 137 6.11 -21.12 -14.02
C GLU A 137 4.62 -21.37 -13.71
N SER A 138 4.31 -21.80 -12.49
CA SER A 138 2.95 -22.03 -11.99
C SER A 138 2.26 -20.80 -11.42
N ALA A 139 2.88 -19.63 -11.51
CA ALA A 139 2.32 -18.38 -10.97
C ALA A 139 0.95 -18.08 -11.57
N VAL A 140 0.01 -17.68 -10.71
CA VAL A 140 -1.28 -17.15 -11.13
C VAL A 140 -1.08 -15.74 -11.65
N THR A 141 -1.68 -15.44 -12.80
CA THR A 141 -1.60 -14.11 -13.42
C THR A 141 -2.98 -13.49 -13.55
N LEU A 142 -3.06 -12.17 -13.32
CA LEU A 142 -4.28 -11.40 -13.54
C LEU A 142 -3.92 -9.95 -13.90
N GLU A 143 -4.81 -9.31 -14.62
CA GLU A 143 -4.76 -7.89 -14.91
C GLU A 143 -5.71 -7.16 -13.96
N PHE A 144 -5.22 -6.08 -13.33
CA PHE A 144 -5.99 -5.29 -12.38
C PHE A 144 -6.06 -3.84 -12.88
N PRO A 145 -7.24 -3.22 -13.05
CA PRO A 145 -7.32 -1.80 -13.34
C PRO A 145 -6.57 -1.00 -12.27
N ALA A 146 -5.66 -0.13 -12.70
CA ALA A 146 -4.76 0.57 -11.78
C ALA A 146 -5.53 1.39 -10.72
N GLN A 147 -6.61 2.06 -11.14
CA GLN A 147 -7.45 2.86 -10.26
C GLN A 147 -8.13 1.98 -9.19
N SER A 148 -8.76 0.86 -9.58
CA SER A 148 -9.42 -0.07 -8.65
C SER A 148 -8.41 -0.70 -7.67
N LEU A 149 -7.18 -0.96 -8.10
CA LEU A 149 -6.12 -1.44 -7.20
C LEU A 149 -5.73 -0.37 -6.16
N ILE A 150 -5.54 0.88 -6.59
CA ILE A 150 -5.21 2.01 -5.70
C ILE A 150 -6.35 2.23 -4.70
N GLU A 151 -7.59 2.21 -5.15
CA GLU A 151 -8.78 2.38 -4.30
C GLU A 151 -8.94 1.24 -3.31
N GLY A 152 -8.79 -0.01 -3.76
CA GLY A 152 -8.86 -1.18 -2.90
C GLY A 152 -7.78 -1.19 -1.83
N ILE A 153 -6.53 -0.85 -2.18
CA ILE A 153 -5.45 -0.69 -1.20
C ILE A 153 -5.76 0.47 -0.24
N SER A 154 -6.18 1.63 -0.76
CA SER A 154 -6.46 2.81 0.06
C SER A 154 -7.59 2.57 1.05
N SER A 155 -8.63 1.89 0.61
CA SER A 155 -9.81 1.58 1.43
C SER A 155 -9.54 0.52 2.50
N THR A 156 -8.47 -0.27 2.40
CA THR A 156 -8.23 -1.40 3.31
C THR A 156 -6.98 -1.27 4.15
N ILE A 157 -5.91 -0.66 3.67
CA ILE A 157 -4.59 -0.67 4.30
C ILE A 157 -4.57 -0.18 5.75
N TYR A 158 -5.41 0.81 6.09
CA TYR A 158 -5.49 1.37 7.45
C TYR A 158 -6.09 0.41 8.47
N ALA A 159 -6.74 -0.64 8.00
CA ALA A 159 -7.31 -1.67 8.85
C ALA A 159 -6.34 -2.84 9.11
N THR A 160 -5.16 -2.85 8.50
CA THR A 160 -4.13 -3.88 8.78
C THR A 160 -3.61 -3.76 10.22
N ALA A 161 -3.19 -4.89 10.79
CA ALA A 161 -2.56 -4.94 12.10
C ALA A 161 -1.06 -4.59 12.04
N ASP A 162 -0.49 -4.46 13.23
CA ASP A 162 0.93 -4.48 13.54
C ASP A 162 1.12 -5.51 14.66
N ASP A 163 1.03 -6.79 14.34
CA ASP A 163 0.92 -7.86 15.32
C ASP A 163 1.93 -8.98 14.99
N GLU A 164 2.91 -9.17 15.87
CA GLU A 164 3.93 -10.23 15.71
C GLU A 164 3.35 -11.64 15.93
N ILE A 165 2.25 -11.76 16.67
CA ILE A 165 1.59 -13.04 16.98
C ILE A 165 0.73 -13.49 15.81
N ARG A 166 0.14 -12.54 15.08
CA ARG A 166 -0.78 -12.80 13.96
C ARG A 166 -0.30 -12.12 12.68
N PRO A 167 0.85 -12.52 12.14
CA PRO A 167 1.47 -11.83 11.00
C PRO A 167 0.59 -11.80 9.75
N THR A 168 -0.35 -12.74 9.59
CA THR A 168 -1.30 -12.75 8.47
C THR A 168 -2.22 -11.52 8.46
N MET A 169 -2.41 -10.84 9.59
CA MET A 169 -3.19 -9.60 9.68
C MET A 169 -2.38 -8.33 9.39
N ASN A 170 -1.05 -8.45 9.21
CA ASN A 170 -0.16 -7.32 8.88
C ASN A 170 -0.16 -6.95 7.39
N GLY A 171 -1.13 -7.47 6.66
CA GLY A 171 -1.28 -7.24 5.23
C GLY A 171 -2.72 -7.23 4.76
N ILE A 172 -2.89 -6.93 3.50
CA ILE A 172 -4.16 -6.96 2.78
C ILE A 172 -4.31 -8.35 2.16
N TYR A 173 -5.39 -9.02 2.46
CA TYR A 173 -5.76 -10.30 1.87
C TYR A 173 -6.51 -10.06 0.56
N PHE A 174 -5.98 -10.57 -0.53
CA PHE A 174 -6.61 -10.61 -1.85
C PHE A 174 -7.36 -11.93 -1.97
N ASP A 175 -8.68 -11.87 -1.92
CA ASP A 175 -9.60 -13.01 -2.11
C ASP A 175 -10.18 -12.94 -3.52
N ILE A 176 -9.59 -13.71 -4.42
CA ILE A 176 -9.88 -13.67 -5.86
C ILE A 176 -10.80 -14.83 -6.22
N ASP A 177 -11.96 -14.53 -6.76
CA ASP A 177 -12.97 -15.51 -7.17
C ASP A 177 -13.29 -15.37 -8.68
N THR A 178 -14.12 -16.25 -9.18
CA THR A 178 -14.60 -16.25 -10.57
C THR A 178 -15.59 -15.13 -10.88
N GLU A 179 -16.17 -14.50 -9.84
CA GLU A 179 -17.19 -13.45 -9.99
C GLU A 179 -16.67 -12.04 -9.59
N SER A 180 -15.72 -12.00 -8.67
CA SER A 180 -15.21 -10.75 -8.11
C SER A 180 -13.89 -10.94 -7.38
N THR A 181 -13.19 -9.85 -7.11
CA THR A 181 -12.03 -9.82 -6.22
C THR A 181 -12.35 -8.96 -5.01
N THR A 182 -12.05 -9.46 -3.82
CA THR A 182 -12.22 -8.73 -2.55
C THR A 182 -10.87 -8.53 -1.87
N LEU A 183 -10.52 -7.27 -1.61
CA LEU A 183 -9.40 -6.90 -0.76
C LEU A 183 -9.90 -6.76 0.68
N VAL A 184 -9.23 -7.40 1.63
CA VAL A 184 -9.65 -7.44 3.03
C VAL A 184 -8.50 -7.11 3.96
N ALA A 185 -8.74 -6.26 4.94
CA ALA A 185 -7.80 -6.03 6.04
C ALA A 185 -8.53 -5.99 7.38
N SER A 186 -7.86 -6.47 8.43
CA SER A 186 -8.39 -6.48 9.80
C SER A 186 -7.27 -6.48 10.83
N ASP A 187 -7.53 -5.84 11.97
CA ASP A 187 -6.69 -5.89 13.19
C ASP A 187 -7.39 -6.63 14.36
N ALA A 188 -8.46 -7.36 14.04
CA ALA A 188 -9.39 -8.02 14.99
C ALA A 188 -10.37 -7.08 15.72
N HIS A 189 -10.22 -5.77 15.63
CA HIS A 189 -11.15 -4.78 16.22
C HIS A 189 -11.99 -4.10 15.15
N LYS A 190 -11.43 -3.91 13.99
CA LYS A 190 -12.09 -3.46 12.77
C LYS A 190 -11.74 -4.38 11.61
N LEU A 191 -12.61 -4.45 10.63
CA LEU A 191 -12.39 -5.16 9.38
C LEU A 191 -12.94 -4.30 8.26
N VAL A 192 -12.23 -4.25 7.15
CA VAL A 192 -12.70 -3.54 5.95
C VAL A 192 -12.53 -4.44 4.74
N CYS A 193 -13.57 -4.48 3.93
CA CYS A 193 -13.60 -5.14 2.64
C CYS A 193 -13.81 -4.09 1.54
N TYR A 194 -13.05 -4.23 0.46
CA TYR A 194 -13.31 -3.58 -0.82
C TYR A 194 -13.50 -4.67 -1.85
N THR A 195 -14.63 -4.69 -2.53
CA THR A 195 -14.96 -5.71 -3.53
C THR A 195 -15.15 -5.05 -4.89
N THR A 196 -14.47 -5.56 -5.91
CA THR A 196 -14.67 -5.17 -7.32
C THR A 196 -15.07 -6.37 -8.17
N LYS A 197 -15.96 -6.15 -9.13
CA LYS A 197 -16.36 -7.14 -10.14
C LYS A 197 -15.53 -7.05 -11.43
N ASP A 198 -14.69 -6.04 -11.54
CA ASP A 198 -13.87 -5.80 -12.73
C ASP A 198 -12.70 -6.78 -12.84
N VAL A 199 -12.31 -7.38 -11.73
CA VAL A 199 -11.20 -8.32 -11.65
C VAL A 199 -11.71 -9.69 -11.22
N LYS A 200 -11.46 -10.69 -12.07
CA LYS A 200 -11.88 -12.09 -11.89
C LYS A 200 -10.77 -13.02 -12.31
N ALA A 201 -10.73 -14.19 -11.73
CA ALA A 201 -9.83 -15.26 -12.15
C ALA A 201 -10.63 -16.45 -12.72
N SER A 202 -9.97 -17.32 -13.47
CA SER A 202 -10.58 -18.58 -13.95
C SER A 202 -10.84 -19.57 -12.80
N GLU A 203 -10.04 -19.50 -11.76
CA GLU A 203 -10.12 -20.34 -10.56
C GLU A 203 -9.88 -19.48 -9.31
N LYS A 204 -10.38 -19.95 -8.16
CA LYS A 204 -10.16 -19.28 -6.88
C LYS A 204 -8.69 -19.24 -6.53
N ALA A 205 -8.22 -18.04 -6.21
CA ALA A 205 -6.85 -17.81 -5.80
C ALA A 205 -6.81 -16.77 -4.67
N SER A 206 -5.72 -16.73 -3.93
CA SER A 206 -5.58 -15.72 -2.88
C SER A 206 -4.13 -15.54 -2.45
N PHE A 207 -3.80 -14.35 -1.97
CA PHE A 207 -2.53 -14.05 -1.35
C PHE A 207 -2.67 -12.94 -0.29
N ILE A 208 -1.66 -12.78 0.56
CA ILE A 208 -1.61 -11.69 1.55
C ILE A 208 -0.44 -10.79 1.22
N LEU A 209 -0.75 -9.56 0.82
CA LEU A 209 0.23 -8.52 0.53
C LEU A 209 0.54 -7.73 1.80
N HIS A 210 1.79 -7.75 2.27
CA HIS A 210 2.18 -6.99 3.46
C HIS A 210 1.92 -5.48 3.26
N LYS A 211 1.57 -4.78 4.34
CA LYS A 211 1.22 -3.35 4.30
C LYS A 211 2.32 -2.45 3.71
N LYS A 212 3.62 -2.77 3.88
CA LYS A 212 4.71 -1.96 3.33
C LYS A 212 4.71 -1.94 1.79
N PRO A 213 4.79 -3.08 1.07
CA PRO A 213 4.66 -3.07 -0.39
C PRO A 213 3.31 -2.52 -0.86
N ALA A 214 2.21 -2.77 -0.16
CA ALA A 214 0.91 -2.19 -0.51
C ALA A 214 0.94 -0.64 -0.49
N ALA A 215 1.52 -0.04 0.57
CA ALA A 215 1.68 1.41 0.68
C ALA A 215 2.58 1.99 -0.43
N ILE A 216 3.64 1.27 -0.78
CA ILE A 216 4.55 1.67 -1.85
C ILE A 216 3.81 1.64 -3.19
N LEU A 217 3.15 0.53 -3.55
CA LEU A 217 2.37 0.41 -4.79
C LEU A 217 1.37 1.56 -4.93
N ARG A 218 0.55 1.81 -3.91
CA ARG A 218 -0.39 2.94 -3.89
C ARG A 218 0.27 4.29 -4.19
N SER A 219 1.53 4.47 -3.79
CA SER A 219 2.24 5.75 -3.94
C SER A 219 2.99 5.92 -5.25
N ILE A 220 3.24 4.83 -6.00
CA ILE A 220 4.04 4.85 -7.24
C ILE A 220 3.23 4.55 -8.49
N ILE A 221 2.10 3.85 -8.39
CA ILE A 221 1.21 3.65 -9.53
C ILE A 221 0.70 5.02 -9.97
N GLY A 222 1.07 5.42 -11.18
CA GLY A 222 0.75 6.72 -11.73
C GLY A 222 -0.75 6.85 -12.03
N LYS A 223 -1.27 8.07 -11.97
CA LYS A 223 -2.69 8.35 -12.32
C LYS A 223 -3.04 7.99 -13.78
N ASN A 224 -2.05 7.86 -14.63
CA ASN A 224 -2.23 7.56 -16.05
C ASN A 224 -2.02 6.06 -16.36
N ALA A 225 -1.63 5.25 -15.37
CA ALA A 225 -1.54 3.81 -15.54
C ALA A 225 -2.96 3.25 -15.75
N GLU A 226 -3.16 2.50 -16.82
CA GLU A 226 -4.45 1.87 -17.12
C GLU A 226 -4.62 0.60 -16.29
N ASN A 227 -3.61 -0.29 -16.35
CA ASN A 227 -3.65 -1.59 -15.71
C ASN A 227 -2.34 -1.90 -14.98
N VAL A 228 -2.42 -2.81 -14.05
CA VAL A 228 -1.30 -3.45 -13.34
C VAL A 228 -1.38 -4.94 -13.61
N ASP A 229 -0.35 -5.50 -14.25
CA ASP A 229 -0.19 -6.94 -14.37
C ASP A 229 0.31 -7.49 -13.06
N ILE A 230 -0.43 -8.41 -12.47
CA ILE A 230 -0.08 -9.07 -11.23
C ILE A 230 0.21 -10.54 -11.51
N ALA A 231 1.36 -11.02 -11.08
CA ALA A 231 1.68 -12.44 -11.02
C ALA A 231 2.04 -12.81 -9.59
N PHE A 232 1.57 -13.95 -9.10
CA PHE A 232 1.91 -14.41 -7.75
C PHE A 232 2.00 -15.93 -7.66
N ASP A 233 2.87 -16.38 -6.78
CA ASP A 233 3.06 -17.77 -6.40
C ASP A 233 2.84 -17.95 -4.88
N SER A 234 3.32 -19.04 -4.33
CA SER A 234 3.19 -19.34 -2.90
C SER A 234 4.02 -18.44 -1.97
N LYS A 235 4.99 -17.68 -2.49
CA LYS A 235 5.97 -16.93 -1.71
C LYS A 235 6.06 -15.47 -2.10
N ASN A 236 5.87 -15.16 -3.39
CA ASN A 236 6.15 -13.84 -3.95
C ASN A 236 4.96 -13.34 -4.77
N ALA A 237 4.85 -12.02 -4.88
CA ALA A 237 4.01 -11.36 -5.87
C ALA A 237 4.83 -10.35 -6.67
N MET A 238 4.54 -10.27 -7.97
CA MET A 238 5.11 -9.33 -8.92
C MET A 238 3.98 -8.41 -9.43
N PHE A 239 4.26 -7.13 -9.44
CA PHE A 239 3.37 -6.10 -9.99
C PHE A 239 4.12 -5.37 -11.08
N ARG A 240 3.56 -5.32 -12.28
CA ARG A 240 4.15 -4.66 -13.44
C ARG A 240 3.21 -3.60 -13.96
N PHE A 241 3.68 -2.39 -14.14
CA PHE A 241 2.95 -1.26 -14.71
C PHE A 241 3.93 -0.26 -15.30
N ASP A 242 3.56 0.37 -16.39
CA ASP A 242 4.44 1.26 -17.16
C ASP A 242 5.83 0.60 -17.41
N ASN A 243 6.88 1.26 -16.99
CA ASN A 243 8.26 0.77 -17.05
C ASN A 243 8.77 0.22 -15.70
N THR A 244 7.89 -0.03 -14.75
CA THR A 244 8.24 -0.40 -13.37
C THR A 244 7.78 -1.82 -13.05
N VAL A 245 8.64 -2.55 -12.35
CA VAL A 245 8.36 -3.88 -11.81
C VAL A 245 8.64 -3.88 -10.31
N VAL A 246 7.70 -4.36 -9.54
CA VAL A 246 7.81 -4.52 -8.08
C VAL A 246 7.63 -5.99 -7.76
N VAL A 247 8.62 -6.60 -7.12
CA VAL A 247 8.52 -7.97 -6.59
C VAL A 247 8.62 -7.92 -5.09
N CYS A 248 7.72 -8.57 -4.39
CA CYS A 248 7.74 -8.61 -2.93
C CYS A 248 7.39 -9.98 -2.39
N ARG A 249 7.90 -10.30 -1.22
CA ARG A 249 7.50 -11.48 -0.46
C ARG A 249 6.09 -11.34 0.06
N LEU A 250 5.33 -12.43 -0.03
CA LEU A 250 4.00 -12.54 0.52
C LEU A 250 4.04 -12.96 1.99
N VAL A 251 3.03 -12.56 2.74
CA VAL A 251 2.83 -13.05 4.11
C VAL A 251 2.29 -14.48 4.03
N ILE A 252 3.08 -15.43 4.53
CA ILE A 252 2.72 -16.84 4.50
C ILE A 252 1.75 -17.16 5.65
N GLY A 253 0.68 -17.88 5.34
CA GLY A 253 -0.29 -18.36 6.32
C GLY A 253 -1.73 -18.29 5.82
N LYS A 254 -2.64 -18.80 6.63
CA LYS A 254 -4.07 -18.76 6.32
C LYS A 254 -4.70 -17.51 6.92
N TYR A 255 -5.29 -16.66 6.06
CA TYR A 255 -6.07 -15.51 6.53
C TYR A 255 -7.30 -15.98 7.31
N PRO A 256 -7.72 -15.27 8.37
CA PRO A 256 -8.95 -15.59 9.10
C PRO A 256 -10.17 -15.64 8.18
N ARG A 257 -11.16 -16.45 8.55
CA ARG A 257 -12.44 -16.53 7.80
C ARG A 257 -13.26 -15.25 8.03
N TYR A 258 -12.89 -14.19 7.34
CA TYR A 258 -13.44 -12.84 7.52
C TYR A 258 -14.96 -12.77 7.26
N ARG A 259 -15.47 -13.60 6.33
CA ARG A 259 -16.90 -13.63 6.00
C ARG A 259 -17.78 -14.07 7.18
N ASP A 260 -17.22 -14.88 8.10
CA ASP A 260 -17.94 -15.36 9.28
C ASP A 260 -18.18 -14.26 10.33
N VAL A 261 -17.41 -13.18 10.29
CA VAL A 261 -17.55 -12.06 11.24
C VAL A 261 -18.41 -10.91 10.70
N ILE A 262 -18.83 -10.94 9.43
CA ILE A 262 -19.71 -9.94 8.83
C ILE A 262 -21.14 -10.24 9.24
N PRO A 263 -21.80 -9.38 10.05
CA PRO A 263 -23.17 -9.61 10.49
C PRO A 263 -24.16 -9.59 9.31
N GLN A 264 -25.08 -10.57 9.30
CA GLN A 264 -26.11 -10.67 8.27
C GLN A 264 -27.46 -10.11 8.72
N ASN A 265 -27.68 -9.94 10.04
CA ASN A 265 -28.99 -9.64 10.63
C ASN A 265 -28.95 -8.39 11.52
N ASN A 266 -28.34 -7.33 11.04
CA ASN A 266 -28.36 -6.03 11.73
C ASN A 266 -29.59 -5.25 11.26
N SER A 267 -30.66 -5.22 12.08
CA SER A 267 -31.98 -4.67 11.74
C SER A 267 -32.17 -3.19 12.10
N ASN A 268 -31.32 -2.66 13.00
CA ASN A 268 -31.37 -1.25 13.38
C ASN A 268 -30.48 -0.46 12.41
N ILE A 269 -31.07 0.46 11.66
CA ILE A 269 -30.41 1.13 10.52
C ILE A 269 -30.37 2.64 10.79
N MET A 270 -29.18 3.21 10.73
CA MET A 270 -28.95 4.65 10.81
C MET A 270 -28.34 5.17 9.53
N LYS A 271 -28.97 6.14 8.90
CA LYS A 271 -28.43 6.91 7.79
C LYS A 271 -28.03 8.31 8.25
N ILE A 272 -26.82 8.75 7.91
CA ILE A 272 -26.25 10.00 8.41
C ILE A 272 -25.21 10.58 7.45
N ASP A 273 -25.08 11.91 7.42
CA ASP A 273 -23.96 12.58 6.76
C ASP A 273 -22.63 12.15 7.38
N ARG A 274 -21.76 11.60 6.56
CA ARG A 274 -20.46 11.04 6.97
C ARG A 274 -19.57 12.09 7.62
N GLN A 275 -19.46 13.27 7.00
CA GLN A 275 -18.57 14.31 7.48
C GLN A 275 -19.05 14.91 8.78
N GLN A 276 -20.35 15.07 8.94
CA GLN A 276 -20.98 15.53 10.18
C GLN A 276 -20.68 14.54 11.30
N LEU A 277 -20.90 13.24 11.09
CA LEU A 277 -20.60 12.21 12.07
C LEU A 277 -19.13 12.20 12.45
N LEU A 278 -18.22 12.19 11.46
CA LEU A 278 -16.77 12.22 11.68
C LEU A 278 -16.35 13.41 12.55
N ASN A 279 -16.84 14.59 12.25
CA ASN A 279 -16.51 15.80 12.99
C ASN A 279 -17.07 15.77 14.43
N SER A 280 -18.27 15.25 14.63
CA SER A 280 -18.88 15.09 15.96
C SER A 280 -18.14 14.07 16.80
N VAL A 281 -17.77 12.91 16.23
CA VAL A 281 -16.93 11.91 16.89
C VAL A 281 -15.59 12.51 17.31
N ARG A 282 -14.92 13.27 16.42
CA ARG A 282 -13.65 13.94 16.74
C ARG A 282 -13.80 14.92 17.92
N ARG A 283 -14.83 15.76 17.94
CA ARG A 283 -15.06 16.74 19.03
C ARG A 283 -15.31 16.05 20.36
N VAL A 284 -16.24 15.09 20.39
CA VAL A 284 -16.59 14.36 21.61
C VAL A 284 -15.41 13.55 22.14
N SER A 285 -14.60 12.96 21.26
CA SER A 285 -13.42 12.15 21.61
C SER A 285 -12.33 12.93 22.36
N VAL A 286 -12.33 14.26 22.31
CA VAL A 286 -11.38 15.08 23.09
C VAL A 286 -11.56 14.83 24.58
N CYS A 287 -12.79 14.55 25.04
CA CYS A 287 -13.12 14.25 26.44
C CYS A 287 -13.13 12.75 26.75
N ALA A 288 -12.79 11.88 25.81
CA ALA A 288 -12.69 10.45 26.07
C ALA A 288 -11.42 10.12 26.87
N ASN A 289 -11.47 9.08 27.70
CA ASN A 289 -10.30 8.56 28.39
C ASN A 289 -9.22 8.16 27.36
N LYS A 290 -7.99 8.63 27.55
CA LYS A 290 -6.89 8.46 26.58
C LYS A 290 -6.43 7.02 26.43
N GLY A 291 -6.64 6.16 27.41
CA GLY A 291 -6.28 4.74 27.35
C GLY A 291 -7.28 3.92 26.54
N SER A 292 -8.58 4.15 26.76
CA SER A 292 -9.65 3.40 26.07
C SER A 292 -10.12 4.05 24.77
N ASN A 293 -10.03 5.38 24.66
CA ASN A 293 -10.66 6.18 23.59
C ASN A 293 -12.14 5.83 23.36
N HIS A 294 -12.83 5.45 24.46
CA HIS A 294 -14.20 4.98 24.41
C HIS A 294 -15.18 6.14 24.23
N ILE A 295 -16.09 5.99 23.28
CA ILE A 295 -17.26 6.83 23.07
C ILE A 295 -18.50 5.95 23.03
N LYS A 296 -19.65 6.52 23.36
CA LYS A 296 -20.92 5.82 23.39
C LYS A 296 -21.93 6.50 22.48
N PHE A 297 -22.58 5.73 21.65
CA PHE A 297 -23.72 6.13 20.83
C PHE A 297 -25.01 5.74 21.56
N ASN A 298 -25.90 6.69 21.75
CA ASN A 298 -27.26 6.46 22.19
C ASN A 298 -28.17 6.85 21.02
N LEU A 299 -28.81 5.85 20.44
CA LEU A 299 -29.67 5.96 19.28
C LEU A 299 -31.14 5.95 19.70
N SER A 300 -31.92 6.86 19.20
CA SER A 300 -33.37 6.94 19.29
C SER A 300 -33.94 7.49 17.99
N PRO A 301 -35.25 7.43 17.73
CA PRO A 301 -35.82 7.89 16.48
C PRO A 301 -35.33 9.28 16.07
N ASN A 302 -34.71 9.37 14.88
CA ASN A 302 -34.11 10.58 14.26
C ASN A 302 -33.04 11.32 15.07
N SER A 303 -32.43 10.64 16.06
CA SER A 303 -31.43 11.27 16.93
C SER A 303 -30.33 10.30 17.31
N LEU A 304 -29.07 10.73 17.10
CA LEU A 304 -27.87 10.13 17.65
C LEU A 304 -27.30 11.07 18.72
N GLU A 305 -27.16 10.60 19.96
CA GLU A 305 -26.37 11.27 20.97
C GLU A 305 -25.04 10.54 21.16
N ILE A 306 -23.94 11.25 20.92
CA ILE A 306 -22.57 10.75 21.13
C ILE A 306 -22.09 11.28 22.47
N THR A 307 -21.59 10.40 23.34
CA THR A 307 -21.07 10.79 24.65
C THR A 307 -19.68 10.23 24.89
N ALA A 308 -18.86 10.95 25.64
CA ALA A 308 -17.56 10.51 26.15
C ALA A 308 -17.34 11.08 27.55
N GLN A 309 -16.56 10.37 28.36
CA GLN A 309 -16.15 10.83 29.68
C GLN A 309 -14.78 10.29 30.08
N ASP A 310 -14.05 11.08 30.86
CA ASP A 310 -12.87 10.67 31.59
C ASP A 310 -12.99 11.11 33.05
N LEU A 311 -13.39 10.15 33.92
CA LEU A 311 -13.60 10.43 35.32
C LEU A 311 -12.32 10.82 36.06
N GLY A 312 -11.17 10.35 35.59
CA GLY A 312 -9.85 10.67 36.18
C GLY A 312 -9.47 12.13 36.02
N PHE A 313 -9.92 12.77 34.94
CA PHE A 313 -9.67 14.18 34.64
C PHE A 313 -10.92 15.06 34.75
N SER A 314 -12.06 14.50 35.21
CA SER A 314 -13.34 15.21 35.29
C SER A 314 -13.79 15.80 33.94
N LEU A 315 -13.49 15.11 32.82
CA LEU A 315 -13.90 15.50 31.50
C LEU A 315 -15.18 14.77 31.09
N ALA A 316 -16.09 15.49 30.45
CA ALA A 316 -17.28 14.92 29.83
C ALA A 316 -17.69 15.75 28.62
N ALA A 317 -18.19 15.09 27.59
CA ALA A 317 -18.76 15.74 26.42
C ALA A 317 -19.95 14.94 25.93
N TYR A 318 -20.92 15.63 25.35
CA TYR A 318 -21.96 15.03 24.53
C TYR A 318 -22.29 15.91 23.34
N GLU A 319 -22.76 15.29 22.29
CA GLU A 319 -23.23 15.98 21.10
C GLU A 319 -24.41 15.24 20.47
N LYS A 320 -25.48 15.95 20.12
CA LYS A 320 -26.61 15.38 19.39
C LYS A 320 -26.48 15.68 17.91
N VAL A 321 -26.57 14.63 17.13
CA VAL A 321 -26.44 14.68 15.68
C VAL A 321 -27.75 14.21 15.06
N PRO A 322 -28.39 14.98 14.18
CA PRO A 322 -29.57 14.54 13.47
C PRO A 322 -29.20 13.40 12.51
N CYS A 323 -30.04 12.37 12.47
CA CYS A 323 -29.87 11.23 11.58
C CYS A 323 -31.23 10.64 11.24
N GLU A 324 -31.33 9.87 10.19
CA GLU A 324 -32.46 8.99 9.94
C GLU A 324 -32.15 7.65 10.63
N TYR A 325 -32.94 7.31 11.64
CA TYR A 325 -32.75 6.07 12.37
C TYR A 325 -34.06 5.28 12.45
N GLU A 326 -33.97 4.04 11.98
CA GLU A 326 -35.05 3.05 12.03
C GLU A 326 -34.59 1.87 12.90
N GLY A 327 -35.24 1.66 14.01
CA GLY A 327 -34.94 0.59 14.97
C GLY A 327 -35.34 0.93 16.40
N ASP A 328 -35.01 0.01 17.30
CA ASP A 328 -35.26 0.17 18.75
C ASP A 328 -34.23 1.13 19.36
N ASP A 329 -34.56 1.75 20.50
CA ASP A 329 -33.60 2.53 21.28
C ASP A 329 -32.36 1.66 21.58
N LEU A 330 -31.18 2.13 21.17
CA LEU A 330 -29.96 1.36 21.24
C LEU A 330 -28.82 2.17 21.86
N SER A 331 -28.07 1.52 22.72
CA SER A 331 -26.84 2.07 23.28
C SER A 331 -25.66 1.14 22.94
N ILE A 332 -24.63 1.68 22.28
CA ILE A 332 -23.46 0.94 21.82
C ILE A 332 -22.18 1.76 21.99
N GLY A 333 -21.12 1.14 22.49
CA GLY A 333 -19.81 1.78 22.67
C GLY A 333 -18.85 1.46 21.53
N PHE A 334 -17.97 2.42 21.18
CA PHE A 334 -16.91 2.22 20.21
C PHE A 334 -15.60 2.86 20.66
N LYS A 335 -14.49 2.33 20.16
CA LYS A 335 -13.22 3.02 20.23
C LYS A 335 -13.20 4.09 19.13
N SER A 336 -13.20 5.37 19.53
CA SER A 336 -13.35 6.50 18.62
C SER A 336 -12.28 6.55 17.53
N THR A 337 -11.05 6.14 17.84
CA THR A 337 -9.94 6.11 16.86
C THR A 337 -10.26 5.21 15.67
N PHE A 338 -10.82 4.02 15.90
CA PHE A 338 -11.19 3.11 14.83
C PHE A 338 -12.35 3.64 13.97
N LEU A 339 -13.34 4.23 14.63
CA LEU A 339 -14.46 4.85 13.92
C LEU A 339 -13.98 6.03 13.05
N VAL A 340 -13.10 6.88 13.59
CA VAL A 340 -12.49 8.00 12.83
C VAL A 340 -11.69 7.50 11.62
N GLU A 341 -10.95 6.39 11.77
CA GLU A 341 -10.22 5.78 10.67
C GLU A 341 -11.17 5.28 9.56
N ILE A 342 -12.21 4.54 9.91
CA ILE A 342 -13.19 4.04 8.94
C ILE A 342 -13.89 5.21 8.24
N LEU A 343 -14.45 6.16 8.99
CA LEU A 343 -15.17 7.31 8.44
C LEU A 343 -14.27 8.24 7.60
N GLY A 344 -12.98 8.29 7.91
CA GLY A 344 -12.01 9.12 7.19
C GLY A 344 -11.52 8.52 5.87
N ASN A 345 -11.75 7.20 5.65
CA ASN A 345 -11.27 6.48 4.46
C ASN A 345 -12.41 5.95 3.57
N ILE A 346 -13.66 6.24 3.87
CA ILE A 346 -14.79 6.01 2.97
C ILE A 346 -15.08 7.33 2.25
N ASP A 347 -15.08 7.33 0.93
CA ASP A 347 -15.36 8.51 0.11
C ASP A 347 -16.83 8.49 -0.36
N CYS A 348 -17.71 9.08 0.45
CA CYS A 348 -19.12 9.27 0.15
C CYS A 348 -19.70 10.42 0.97
N THR A 349 -20.85 10.94 0.59
CA THR A 349 -21.56 12.00 1.32
C THR A 349 -22.30 11.44 2.51
N GLU A 350 -23.06 10.37 2.33
CA GLU A 350 -23.87 9.72 3.36
C GLU A 350 -23.44 8.28 3.57
N ILE A 351 -23.54 7.83 4.82
CA ILE A 351 -23.26 6.45 5.21
C ILE A 351 -24.45 5.83 5.91
N VAL A 352 -24.52 4.52 5.83
CA VAL A 352 -25.45 3.67 6.58
C VAL A 352 -24.67 2.86 7.60
N LEU A 353 -25.05 3.01 8.88
CA LEU A 353 -24.60 2.15 9.95
C LEU A 353 -25.72 1.17 10.31
N LYS A 354 -25.39 -0.11 10.37
CA LYS A 354 -26.34 -1.18 10.69
C LYS A 354 -25.93 -1.85 12.01
N PHE A 355 -26.87 -1.97 12.94
CA PHE A 355 -26.63 -2.54 14.26
C PHE A 355 -27.62 -3.69 14.53
N ALA A 356 -27.19 -4.69 15.28
CA ALA A 356 -28.08 -5.69 15.85
C ALA A 356 -28.46 -5.31 17.29
N ASP A 357 -27.46 -5.14 18.14
CA ASP A 357 -27.56 -4.76 19.52
C ASP A 357 -26.28 -4.09 20.02
N GLY A 358 -26.17 -3.75 21.30
CA GLY A 358 -24.99 -3.07 21.86
C GLY A 358 -23.73 -3.93 22.01
N THR A 359 -23.75 -5.21 21.64
CA THR A 359 -22.67 -6.17 21.87
C THR A 359 -22.11 -6.77 20.59
N ARG A 360 -22.84 -6.70 19.48
CA ARG A 360 -22.44 -7.23 18.18
C ARG A 360 -21.82 -6.17 17.28
N PRO A 361 -20.99 -6.59 16.32
CA PRO A 361 -20.33 -5.66 15.42
C PRO A 361 -21.32 -4.80 14.62
N ALA A 362 -20.98 -3.52 14.46
CA ALA A 362 -21.66 -2.62 13.54
C ALA A 362 -21.11 -2.80 12.12
N VAL A 363 -22.01 -2.68 11.14
CA VAL A 363 -21.67 -2.63 9.71
C VAL A 363 -21.76 -1.18 9.24
N ILE A 364 -20.78 -0.71 8.50
CA ILE A 364 -20.69 0.65 7.98
C ILE A 364 -20.49 0.57 6.47
N VAL A 365 -21.41 1.12 5.70
CA VAL A 365 -21.37 1.11 4.23
C VAL A 365 -21.77 2.49 3.68
N PRO A 366 -21.35 2.88 2.46
CA PRO A 366 -21.92 4.01 1.76
C PRO A 366 -23.44 3.91 1.67
N SER A 367 -24.14 5.05 1.67
CA SER A 367 -25.60 5.08 1.55
C SER A 367 -26.07 4.96 0.11
N GLU A 368 -25.28 5.47 -0.81
CA GLU A 368 -25.58 5.38 -2.22
C GLU A 368 -25.28 3.96 -2.69
N GLU A 369 -26.24 3.35 -3.36
CA GLU A 369 -26.01 2.17 -4.20
C GLU A 369 -25.20 2.67 -5.40
N GLU A 370 -23.89 2.89 -5.19
CA GLU A 370 -22.97 3.07 -6.28
C GLU A 370 -23.15 1.90 -7.25
N GLU A 371 -23.08 2.20 -8.54
CA GLU A 371 -23.21 1.22 -9.60
C GLU A 371 -22.45 -0.06 -9.21
N GLU A 372 -23.07 -1.20 -9.37
CA GLU A 372 -22.77 -2.53 -8.79
C GLU A 372 -21.34 -3.06 -8.93
N SER A 373 -20.36 -2.28 -9.43
CA SER A 373 -18.99 -2.73 -9.70
C SER A 373 -18.11 -2.78 -8.45
N GLU A 374 -18.25 -1.82 -7.53
CA GLU A 374 -17.37 -1.69 -6.35
C GLU A 374 -18.18 -1.51 -5.06
N LYS A 375 -17.78 -2.22 -4.00
CA LYS A 375 -18.45 -2.16 -2.70
C LYS A 375 -17.44 -2.07 -1.56
N ILE A 376 -17.63 -1.07 -0.69
CA ILE A 376 -16.88 -0.92 0.55
C ILE A 376 -17.78 -1.35 1.72
N CYS A 377 -17.23 -2.16 2.61
CA CYS A 377 -17.90 -2.60 3.83
C CYS A 377 -16.94 -2.53 5.01
N GLY A 378 -17.22 -1.66 5.95
CA GLY A 378 -16.51 -1.57 7.22
C GLY A 378 -17.25 -2.33 8.31
N ILE A 379 -16.54 -3.08 9.14
CA ILE A 379 -17.04 -3.75 10.33
C ILE A 379 -16.31 -3.20 11.53
N LEU A 380 -17.03 -2.77 12.54
CA LEU A 380 -16.45 -2.22 13.75
C LEU A 380 -16.97 -2.99 14.98
N MET A 381 -16.02 -3.56 15.72
CA MET A 381 -16.35 -4.25 16.99
C MET A 381 -16.76 -3.22 18.06
N PRO A 382 -17.81 -3.48 18.81
CA PRO A 382 -18.17 -2.64 19.96
C PRO A 382 -17.10 -2.73 21.05
N SER A 383 -16.94 -1.66 21.81
CA SER A 383 -16.11 -1.63 23.01
C SER A 383 -16.99 -1.50 24.25
N ILE A 384 -16.64 -2.26 25.28
CA ILE A 384 -17.27 -2.16 26.60
C ILE A 384 -16.40 -1.21 27.44
N ALA A 385 -17.04 -0.22 28.08
CA ALA A 385 -16.39 0.73 29.00
C ALA A 385 -16.04 0.07 30.33
#